data_7a2fe4c721acfcf2f3a18a0022349e0b
#
_entry.id   7a2fe4c721acfcf2f3a18a0022349e0b
#
_cell.length_a   1.000
_cell.length_b   1.000
_cell.length_c   1.000
_cell.angle_alpha   90.00
_cell.angle_beta   90.00
_cell.angle_gamma   90.00
#
_symmetry.space_group_name_H-M   'P 1'
#
loop_
_entity.id
_entity.type
_entity.pdbx_description
1 polymer ?
#
loop_
_entity_poly.entity_id
_entity_poly.type
_entity_poly.pdbx_seq_one_letter_code
_entity_poly.pdbx_strand_id
1 'polypeptide(L)'
;MTKILKPRSDTPPSEAAAGAGIGVLEKAMGLLNIVSSAPVPMTFTELLRTASLPKATLHRILATLIREGLLRHDPYTRTYRLGFRLLELAHEVWSDFDLRLAAQDEMVRLRDALAETVFLAVLDGDSLVLLASEEASREMRIASKVGERMPIHATAVGKVIVAYMDPLRQVELLKTMLLAAFTPHTLTTPAALRSEFDLSRARGYAIENQEHEEGVVSVAAPILDIEGRPIGAICITARGDRMTEARAHHLSSNLIGSARTISHNAGGQFMSIQPQAVPKEDSSFEVQCVNETRSLLGEGPTWSPRDGVLYWVDILTPSIHCFDTTQAMDTETKLGSMVSIAIPKATGGLLVATPGGLMTFDATTKSLTALCHPESERPGNRYNDGKCDRMGRLWIGTLDMATAANRGNLFRVDSDGTWKKMDTGFTVANGLGWSPDNKRMYFTDSFRRTVYVYDFELRSGTIASRRAFITLAANDGTPDGLTVDEEGCLWVAVWDAWRVSRFSPEGKELLRIKMPVPRPTSCCFGGPNLDTLYVTSASVRLNEEALASAPLSGSLFSIRIPGVRGLPETTFAG
;
A
#
# COMPACT_ATOMS: atom_id res chain seq x y z
N MET A 1 -54.62 21.78 50.59
CA MET A 1 -53.70 22.95 50.60
C MET A 1 -52.35 22.51 50.13
N THR A 2 -52.11 22.60 48.84
CA THR A 2 -50.92 22.14 48.18
C THR A 2 -49.99 23.32 47.92
N LYS A 3 -48.82 23.34 48.54
CA LYS A 3 -47.79 24.38 48.32
C LYS A 3 -47.04 24.09 46.98
N ILE A 4 -47.20 25.02 46.06
CA ILE A 4 -46.49 25.06 44.78
C ILE A 4 -45.06 25.58 45.05
N LEU A 5 -44.03 24.75 44.76
CA LEU A 5 -42.63 25.16 44.76
C LEU A 5 -42.33 25.84 43.42
N LYS A 6 -41.80 27.07 43.47
CA LYS A 6 -41.27 27.81 42.31
C LYS A 6 -40.00 27.13 41.79
N PRO A 7 -39.74 27.10 40.45
CA PRO A 7 -38.49 26.59 39.90
C PRO A 7 -37.34 27.56 40.19
N ARG A 8 -36.17 26.98 40.53
CA ARG A 8 -34.90 27.70 40.64
C ARG A 8 -34.45 28.08 39.22
N SER A 9 -34.08 29.34 39.07
CA SER A 9 -33.43 29.88 37.87
C SER A 9 -31.98 29.39 37.83
N ASP A 10 -31.68 28.48 36.91
CA ASP A 10 -30.30 28.15 36.53
C ASP A 10 -29.76 29.27 35.63
N THR A 11 -29.01 30.18 36.25
CA THR A 11 -28.16 31.12 35.51
C THR A 11 -26.81 30.43 35.30
N PRO A 12 -26.30 30.32 34.08
CA PRO A 12 -24.96 29.77 33.87
C PRO A 12 -23.89 30.68 34.50
N PRO A 13 -22.76 30.11 34.97
CA PRO A 13 -21.68 30.92 35.57
C PRO A 13 -21.13 31.88 34.53
N SER A 14 -20.87 33.13 34.94
CA SER A 14 -20.39 34.21 34.09
C SER A 14 -19.07 33.86 33.41
N GLU A 15 -18.91 34.20 32.14
CA GLU A 15 -17.71 34.02 31.32
C GLU A 15 -16.42 34.54 31.97
N ALA A 16 -16.53 35.52 32.89
CA ALA A 16 -15.40 36.06 33.64
C ALA A 16 -14.77 35.07 34.66
N ALA A 17 -15.53 34.09 35.17
CA ALA A 17 -15.00 33.08 36.09
C ALA A 17 -14.31 31.92 35.33
N ALA A 18 -14.76 31.61 34.12
CA ALA A 18 -14.14 30.61 33.26
C ALA A 18 -12.75 31.07 32.71
N GLY A 19 -12.64 32.34 32.35
CA GLY A 19 -11.37 32.91 31.86
C GLY A 19 -10.26 33.01 32.92
N ALA A 20 -10.60 33.19 34.21
CA ALA A 20 -9.63 33.24 35.30
C ALA A 20 -9.00 31.86 35.62
N GLY A 21 -9.73 30.77 35.42
CA GLY A 21 -9.24 29.39 35.61
C GLY A 21 -8.26 28.96 34.53
N ILE A 22 -8.51 29.28 33.28
CA ILE A 22 -7.67 28.97 32.12
C ILE A 22 -6.31 29.66 32.26
N GLY A 23 -6.26 30.94 32.60
CA GLY A 23 -5.01 31.68 32.76
C GLY A 23 -4.10 31.17 33.89
N VAL A 24 -4.62 30.47 34.92
CA VAL A 24 -3.79 29.86 35.98
C VAL A 24 -3.16 28.56 35.49
N LEU A 25 -3.90 27.74 34.72
CA LEU A 25 -3.38 26.51 34.15
C LEU A 25 -2.27 26.78 33.11
N GLU A 26 -2.48 27.76 32.24
CA GLU A 26 -1.46 28.19 31.27
C GLU A 26 -0.15 28.63 31.95
N LYS A 27 -0.25 29.41 33.05
CA LYS A 27 0.92 29.84 33.83
C LYS A 27 1.60 28.66 34.52
N ALA A 28 0.86 27.69 35.02
CA ALA A 28 1.40 26.48 35.63
C ALA A 28 2.13 25.61 34.60
N MET A 29 1.55 25.38 33.41
CA MET A 29 2.20 24.68 32.30
C MET A 29 3.45 25.42 31.80
N GLY A 30 3.39 26.74 31.69
CA GLY A 30 4.54 27.57 31.35
C GLY A 30 5.72 27.40 32.35
N LEU A 31 5.42 27.31 33.64
CA LEU A 31 6.47 27.05 34.66
C LEU A 31 7.05 25.63 34.55
N LEU A 32 6.25 24.62 34.31
CA LEU A 32 6.72 23.26 34.08
C LEU A 32 7.65 23.20 32.86
N ASN A 33 7.29 23.88 31.78
CA ASN A 33 8.12 23.97 30.57
C ASN A 33 9.46 24.68 30.83
N ILE A 34 9.46 25.79 31.60
CA ILE A 34 10.69 26.49 31.97
C ILE A 34 11.62 25.58 32.78
N VAL A 35 11.08 24.86 33.77
CA VAL A 35 11.89 23.95 34.61
C VAL A 35 12.37 22.75 33.81
N SER A 36 11.57 22.24 32.89
CA SER A 36 11.91 21.12 31.99
C SER A 36 13.05 21.48 31.03
N SER A 37 13.04 22.68 30.46
CA SER A 37 14.02 23.15 29.47
C SER A 37 15.34 23.66 30.09
N ALA A 38 15.39 23.84 31.42
CA ALA A 38 16.57 24.37 32.08
C ALA A 38 17.69 23.30 32.13
N PRO A 39 18.93 23.64 31.70
CA PRO A 39 20.06 22.70 31.73
C PRO A 39 20.51 22.32 33.16
N VAL A 40 20.16 23.14 34.12
CA VAL A 40 20.42 22.93 35.56
C VAL A 40 19.21 23.30 36.40
N PRO A 41 19.03 22.72 37.59
CA PRO A 41 17.90 23.03 38.48
C PRO A 41 17.85 24.52 38.84
N MET A 42 16.69 25.12 38.76
CA MET A 42 16.48 26.57 38.92
C MET A 42 16.08 26.94 40.34
N THR A 43 16.63 28.06 40.85
CA THR A 43 16.20 28.68 42.09
C THR A 43 14.93 29.51 41.92
N PHE A 44 14.26 29.87 43.03
CA PHE A 44 13.08 30.76 43.00
C PHE A 44 13.37 32.09 42.27
N THR A 45 14.54 32.66 42.48
CA THR A 45 14.94 33.96 41.89
C THR A 45 15.10 33.85 40.37
N GLU A 46 15.66 32.75 39.88
CA GLU A 46 15.81 32.47 38.44
C GLU A 46 14.45 32.26 37.80
N LEU A 47 13.57 31.47 38.43
CA LEU A 47 12.19 31.27 37.95
C LEU A 47 11.40 32.57 37.92
N LEU A 48 11.55 33.44 38.92
CA LEU A 48 10.90 34.75 38.98
C LEU A 48 11.32 35.64 37.79
N ARG A 49 12.61 35.61 37.46
CA ARG A 49 13.16 36.36 36.32
C ARG A 49 12.69 35.82 34.97
N THR A 50 12.64 34.50 34.83
CA THR A 50 12.32 33.85 33.54
C THR A 50 10.83 33.80 33.27
N ALA A 51 10.00 33.51 34.27
CA ALA A 51 8.56 33.30 34.10
C ALA A 51 7.73 34.58 33.92
N SER A 52 8.32 35.78 34.16
CA SER A 52 7.63 37.07 34.03
C SER A 52 6.29 37.15 34.83
N LEU A 53 6.25 36.46 35.99
CA LEU A 53 5.07 36.41 36.86
C LEU A 53 5.26 37.25 38.12
N PRO A 54 4.19 37.87 38.68
CA PRO A 54 4.24 38.49 39.97
C PRO A 54 4.68 37.50 41.06
N LYS A 55 5.57 37.94 41.98
CA LYS A 55 6.16 37.10 43.04
C LYS A 55 5.14 36.27 43.83
N ALA A 56 3.99 36.88 44.22
CA ALA A 56 2.92 36.18 44.92
C ALA A 56 2.24 35.10 44.08
N THR A 57 2.06 35.35 42.79
CA THR A 57 1.47 34.39 41.83
C THR A 57 2.41 33.20 41.60
N LEU A 58 3.70 33.48 41.36
CA LEU A 58 4.72 32.44 41.21
C LEU A 58 4.78 31.55 42.45
N HIS A 59 4.84 32.13 43.65
CA HIS A 59 4.89 31.36 44.88
C HIS A 59 3.68 30.42 45.05
N ARG A 60 2.46 30.92 44.76
CA ARG A 60 1.23 30.14 44.87
C ARG A 60 1.20 29.00 43.87
N ILE A 61 1.62 29.21 42.61
CA ILE A 61 1.64 28.17 41.59
C ILE A 61 2.71 27.12 41.92
N LEU A 62 3.91 27.51 42.30
CA LEU A 62 4.97 26.58 42.71
C LEU A 62 4.55 25.72 43.92
N ALA A 63 3.93 26.32 44.94
CA ALA A 63 3.40 25.58 46.09
C ALA A 63 2.32 24.55 45.67
N THR A 64 1.46 24.91 44.73
CA THR A 64 0.46 23.99 44.18
C THR A 64 1.11 22.87 43.39
N LEU A 65 2.03 23.16 42.45
CA LEU A 65 2.72 22.15 41.65
C LEU A 65 3.54 21.17 42.51
N ILE A 66 4.11 21.65 43.62
CA ILE A 66 4.83 20.79 44.61
C ILE A 66 3.83 19.88 45.33
N ARG A 67 2.71 20.43 45.81
CA ARG A 67 1.66 19.65 46.50
C ARG A 67 1.09 18.57 45.61
N GLU A 68 0.87 18.86 44.32
CA GLU A 68 0.39 17.89 43.33
C GLU A 68 1.50 16.95 42.83
N GLY A 69 2.73 17.06 43.32
CA GLY A 69 3.86 16.21 42.93
C GLY A 69 4.42 16.46 41.51
N LEU A 70 3.97 17.51 40.82
CA LEU A 70 4.43 17.88 39.48
C LEU A 70 5.78 18.61 39.48
N LEU A 71 6.11 19.29 40.61
CA LEU A 71 7.42 19.81 40.91
C LEU A 71 7.91 19.26 42.24
N ARG A 72 9.20 19.26 42.48
CA ARG A 72 9.85 19.00 43.75
C ARG A 72 10.84 20.13 44.06
N HIS A 73 10.90 20.51 45.30
CA HIS A 73 11.84 21.51 45.84
C HIS A 73 12.91 20.82 46.67
N ASP A 74 14.15 21.05 46.34
CA ASP A 74 15.30 20.60 47.15
C ASP A 74 15.56 21.64 48.23
N PRO A 75 15.39 21.34 49.52
CA PRO A 75 15.57 22.29 50.60
C PRO A 75 17.03 22.69 50.82
N TYR A 76 17.99 21.86 50.41
CA TYR A 76 19.44 22.13 50.59
C TYR A 76 19.96 23.08 49.51
N THR A 77 19.67 22.80 48.25
CA THR A 77 20.09 23.62 47.12
C THR A 77 19.11 24.76 46.82
N ARG A 78 17.94 24.75 47.43
CA ARG A 78 16.80 25.69 47.19
C ARG A 78 16.39 25.77 45.73
N THR A 79 16.50 24.65 45.01
CA THR A 79 16.18 24.57 43.60
C THR A 79 14.91 23.75 43.34
N TYR A 80 14.30 24.01 42.16
CA TYR A 80 13.10 23.33 41.70
C TYR A 80 13.47 22.38 40.56
N ARG A 81 12.85 21.19 40.55
CA ARG A 81 12.98 20.15 39.51
C ARG A 81 11.59 19.58 39.22
N LEU A 82 11.43 18.90 38.06
CA LEU A 82 10.24 18.13 37.78
C LEU A 82 10.01 17.05 38.85
N GLY A 83 8.76 16.83 39.20
CA GLY A 83 8.33 15.86 40.20
C GLY A 83 8.04 14.49 39.59
N PHE A 84 8.04 13.45 40.43
CA PHE A 84 7.81 12.07 40.00
C PHE A 84 6.38 11.78 39.54
N ARG A 85 5.40 12.62 39.92
CA ARG A 85 4.01 12.51 39.45
C ARG A 85 3.91 12.56 37.91
N LEU A 86 4.82 13.27 37.24
CA LEU A 86 4.89 13.30 35.80
C LEU A 86 5.24 11.93 35.20
N LEU A 87 6.10 11.14 35.87
CA LEU A 87 6.39 9.76 35.46
C LEU A 87 5.19 8.82 35.67
N GLU A 88 4.45 9.01 36.77
CA GLU A 88 3.24 8.22 37.02
C GLU A 88 2.18 8.50 35.96
N LEU A 89 1.93 9.78 35.63
CA LEU A 89 1.01 10.16 34.56
C LEU A 89 1.47 9.67 33.18
N ALA A 90 2.76 9.74 32.91
CA ALA A 90 3.33 9.22 31.67
C ALA A 90 3.21 7.69 31.60
N HIS A 91 3.35 6.99 32.74
CA HIS A 91 3.20 5.52 32.79
C HIS A 91 1.78 5.08 32.41
N GLU A 92 0.74 5.77 32.86
CA GLU A 92 -0.65 5.51 32.44
C GLU A 92 -0.84 5.74 30.93
N VAL A 93 -0.24 6.80 30.38
CA VAL A 93 -0.24 7.05 28.92
C VAL A 93 0.54 5.98 28.18
N TRP A 94 1.65 5.48 28.75
CA TRP A 94 2.46 4.44 28.13
C TRP A 94 1.87 3.04 28.27
N SER A 95 1.09 2.74 29.31
CA SER A 95 0.40 1.45 29.46
C SER A 95 -0.72 1.26 28.45
N ASP A 96 -1.35 2.32 27.99
CA ASP A 96 -2.33 2.30 26.89
C ASP A 96 -1.67 2.27 25.49
N PHE A 97 -0.36 2.57 25.39
CA PHE A 97 0.40 2.60 24.14
C PHE A 97 1.58 1.62 24.17
N ASP A 98 1.28 0.37 23.84
CA ASP A 98 2.30 -0.71 23.76
C ASP A 98 3.27 -0.55 22.54
N LEU A 99 3.13 0.54 21.78
CA LEU A 99 3.87 0.80 20.54
C LEU A 99 5.38 0.93 20.77
N ARG A 100 5.81 1.53 21.88
CA ARG A 100 7.23 1.67 22.22
C ARG A 100 7.88 0.31 22.51
N LEU A 101 7.21 -0.52 23.31
CA LEU A 101 7.67 -1.89 23.60
C LEU A 101 7.69 -2.75 22.34
N ALA A 102 6.64 -2.64 21.53
CA ALA A 102 6.54 -3.35 20.25
C ALA A 102 7.65 -2.97 19.25
N ALA A 103 8.18 -1.74 19.33
CA ALA A 103 9.18 -1.22 18.41
C ALA A 103 10.63 -1.43 18.87
N GLN A 104 10.86 -1.67 20.16
CA GLN A 104 12.20 -1.59 20.77
C GLN A 104 13.23 -2.50 20.11
N ASP A 105 12.90 -3.77 19.92
CA ASP A 105 13.82 -4.76 19.33
C ASP A 105 14.17 -4.41 17.87
N GLU A 106 13.18 -3.97 17.09
CA GLU A 106 13.37 -3.56 15.70
C GLU A 106 14.18 -2.26 15.57
N MET A 107 13.98 -1.31 16.48
CA MET A 107 14.76 -0.07 16.50
C MET A 107 16.24 -0.36 16.81
N VAL A 108 16.52 -1.19 17.82
CA VAL A 108 17.88 -1.64 18.16
C VAL A 108 18.51 -2.38 17.00
N ARG A 109 17.79 -3.31 16.38
CA ARG A 109 18.26 -4.08 15.23
C ARG A 109 18.63 -3.17 14.04
N LEU A 110 17.77 -2.21 13.71
CA LEU A 110 18.04 -1.24 12.63
C LEU A 110 19.24 -0.35 12.95
N ARG A 111 19.33 0.21 14.17
CA ARG A 111 20.46 0.99 14.60
C ARG A 111 21.78 0.23 14.46
N ASP A 112 21.82 -1.02 14.95
CA ASP A 112 23.04 -1.83 14.94
C ASP A 112 23.44 -2.25 13.51
N ALA A 113 22.47 -2.59 12.67
CA ALA A 113 22.71 -2.98 11.28
C ALA A 113 23.19 -1.81 10.41
N LEU A 114 22.66 -0.60 10.65
CA LEU A 114 22.86 0.56 9.77
C LEU A 114 23.85 1.58 10.34
N ALA A 115 24.11 1.53 11.64
CA ALA A 115 24.87 2.53 12.42
C ALA A 115 24.34 3.96 12.23
N GLU A 116 23.01 4.12 12.09
CA GLU A 116 22.29 5.39 11.96
C GLU A 116 21.25 5.53 13.08
N THR A 117 20.79 6.74 13.34
CA THR A 117 19.77 6.99 14.36
C THR A 117 18.40 6.55 13.90
N VAL A 118 17.67 5.86 14.76
CA VAL A 118 16.31 5.34 14.50
C VAL A 118 15.32 5.99 15.45
N PHE A 119 14.21 6.53 14.91
CA PHE A 119 13.15 7.17 15.67
C PHE A 119 11.85 6.41 15.58
N LEU A 120 11.06 6.52 16.65
CA LEU A 120 9.65 6.17 16.67
C LEU A 120 8.85 7.41 17.06
N ALA A 121 7.86 7.78 16.25
CA ALA A 121 7.00 8.92 16.57
C ALA A 121 5.55 8.65 16.21
N VAL A 122 4.65 9.40 16.86
CA VAL A 122 3.18 9.35 16.66
C VAL A 122 2.65 10.73 16.36
N LEU A 123 1.43 10.77 15.83
CA LEU A 123 0.70 12.01 15.64
C LEU A 123 -0.11 12.34 16.91
N ASP A 124 0.04 13.57 17.39
CA ASP A 124 -0.76 14.13 18.48
C ASP A 124 -1.31 15.50 18.06
N GLY A 125 -2.59 15.52 17.72
CA GLY A 125 -3.26 16.72 17.20
C GLY A 125 -2.70 17.15 15.84
N ASP A 126 -2.03 18.29 15.80
CA ASP A 126 -1.44 18.93 14.62
C ASP A 126 0.10 18.85 14.59
N SER A 127 0.70 18.04 15.45
CA SER A 127 2.16 17.85 15.53
C SER A 127 2.52 16.39 15.78
N LEU A 128 3.76 16.04 15.51
CA LEU A 128 4.33 14.74 15.85
C LEU A 128 4.95 14.78 17.23
N VAL A 129 4.92 13.66 17.96
CA VAL A 129 5.62 13.48 19.22
C VAL A 129 6.58 12.31 19.11
N LEU A 130 7.85 12.55 19.43
CA LEU A 130 8.87 11.52 19.45
C LEU A 130 8.69 10.62 20.67
N LEU A 131 8.39 9.33 20.46
CA LEU A 131 8.17 8.34 21.53
C LEU A 131 9.45 7.64 21.97
N ALA A 132 10.34 7.33 21.02
CA ALA A 132 11.59 6.63 21.30
C ALA A 132 12.68 7.03 20.28
N SER A 133 13.94 6.95 20.70
CA SER A 133 15.11 7.19 19.87
C SER A 133 16.20 6.20 20.25
N GLU A 134 16.74 5.49 19.25
CA GLU A 134 17.94 4.67 19.35
C GLU A 134 19.06 5.38 18.60
N GLU A 135 19.98 5.98 19.33
CA GLU A 135 21.04 6.81 18.77
C GLU A 135 22.23 5.97 18.26
N ALA A 136 22.77 6.35 17.12
CA ALA A 136 24.04 5.80 16.65
C ALA A 136 25.20 6.19 17.58
N SER A 137 26.15 5.27 17.80
CA SER A 137 27.30 5.47 18.71
C SER A 137 28.42 6.39 18.15
N ARG A 138 28.13 7.25 17.17
CA ARG A 138 29.11 8.12 16.49
C ARG A 138 29.08 9.54 17.00
N GLU A 139 30.24 10.22 16.89
CA GLU A 139 30.48 11.58 17.42
C GLU A 139 29.58 12.68 16.85
N MET A 140 28.90 12.42 15.72
CA MET A 140 27.97 13.38 15.07
C MET A 140 26.59 12.74 14.94
N ARG A 141 25.84 12.76 16.01
CA ARG A 141 24.45 12.28 16.10
C ARG A 141 23.47 13.44 15.91
N ILE A 142 22.36 13.14 15.28
CA ILE A 142 21.19 14.03 15.28
C ILE A 142 20.52 13.83 16.64
N ALA A 143 20.62 14.82 17.50
CA ALA A 143 20.07 14.74 18.85
C ALA A 143 18.58 15.07 18.82
N SER A 144 17.74 14.09 19.12
CA SER A 144 16.31 14.29 19.30
C SER A 144 15.88 13.79 20.67
N LYS A 145 15.00 14.54 21.34
CA LYS A 145 14.56 14.21 22.70
C LYS A 145 13.20 13.55 22.68
N VAL A 146 13.07 12.44 23.39
CA VAL A 146 11.75 11.83 23.65
C VAL A 146 10.80 12.89 24.22
N GLY A 147 9.59 12.98 23.68
CA GLY A 147 8.61 14.04 23.97
C GLY A 147 8.76 15.30 23.12
N GLU A 148 9.76 15.38 22.25
CA GLU A 148 9.93 16.51 21.34
C GLU A 148 8.82 16.53 20.29
N ARG A 149 8.33 17.75 19.98
CA ARG A 149 7.33 17.98 18.96
C ARG A 149 7.97 18.39 17.63
N MET A 150 7.53 17.78 16.56
CA MET A 150 8.07 18.01 15.22
C MET A 150 6.95 18.39 14.24
N PRO A 151 7.27 19.18 13.18
CA PRO A 151 6.29 19.54 12.16
C PRO A 151 5.93 18.33 11.29
N ILE A 152 4.64 18.23 10.92
CA ILE A 152 4.13 17.14 10.07
C ILE A 152 4.65 17.26 8.65
N HIS A 153 4.58 18.46 8.04
CA HIS A 153 4.81 18.66 6.61
C HIS A 153 6.27 18.58 6.19
N ALA A 154 7.20 18.85 7.10
CA ALA A 154 8.64 18.91 6.82
C ALA A 154 9.42 17.67 7.27
N THR A 155 8.76 16.63 7.78
CA THR A 155 9.41 15.40 8.27
C THR A 155 8.93 14.15 7.54
N ALA A 156 9.81 13.17 7.34
CA ALA A 156 9.45 11.89 6.73
C ALA A 156 8.34 11.17 7.51
N VAL A 157 8.42 11.21 8.86
CA VAL A 157 7.41 10.62 9.75
C VAL A 157 6.04 11.24 9.53
N GLY A 158 5.95 12.56 9.51
CA GLY A 158 4.68 13.27 9.31
C GLY A 158 4.09 12.99 7.93
N LYS A 159 4.90 13.07 6.90
CA LYS A 159 4.47 12.79 5.53
C LYS A 159 3.90 11.37 5.38
N VAL A 160 4.58 10.36 5.94
CA VAL A 160 4.10 8.98 5.84
C VAL A 160 2.85 8.71 6.69
N ILE A 161 2.74 9.27 7.90
CA ILE A 161 1.54 9.13 8.73
C ILE A 161 0.33 9.74 8.01
N VAL A 162 0.45 10.98 7.51
CA VAL A 162 -0.64 11.65 6.80
C VAL A 162 -0.99 10.93 5.49
N ALA A 163 -0.01 10.39 4.77
CA ALA A 163 -0.25 9.61 3.55
C ALA A 163 -1.19 8.41 3.78
N TYR A 164 -1.19 7.83 4.97
CA TYR A 164 -2.03 6.67 5.34
C TYR A 164 -3.32 7.04 6.07
N MET A 165 -3.57 8.31 6.38
CA MET A 165 -4.83 8.77 6.96
C MET A 165 -6.02 8.64 6.02
N ASP A 166 -7.20 8.73 6.60
CA ASP A 166 -8.44 8.92 5.86
C ASP A 166 -8.37 10.19 4.97
N PRO A 167 -8.78 10.11 3.69
CA PRO A 167 -8.69 11.24 2.76
C PRO A 167 -9.40 12.53 3.21
N LEU A 168 -10.53 12.41 3.92
CA LEU A 168 -11.24 13.58 4.43
C LEU A 168 -10.44 14.26 5.53
N ARG A 169 -9.84 13.47 6.42
CA ARG A 169 -8.98 13.98 7.50
C ARG A 169 -7.69 14.61 6.96
N GLN A 170 -7.10 14.05 5.89
CA GLN A 170 -5.97 14.68 5.19
C GLN A 170 -6.32 16.07 4.67
N VAL A 171 -7.50 16.21 4.03
CA VAL A 171 -7.96 17.50 3.49
C VAL A 171 -8.18 18.52 4.60
N GLU A 172 -8.75 18.11 5.72
CA GLU A 172 -8.95 19.01 6.87
C GLU A 172 -7.63 19.45 7.51
N LEU A 173 -6.71 18.51 7.70
CA LEU A 173 -5.39 18.79 8.24
C LEU A 173 -4.62 19.79 7.35
N LEU A 174 -4.64 19.61 6.03
CA LEU A 174 -3.99 20.51 5.08
C LEU A 174 -4.60 21.93 5.05
N LYS A 175 -5.86 22.11 5.47
CA LYS A 175 -6.49 23.44 5.58
C LYS A 175 -6.04 24.21 6.81
N THR A 176 -5.74 23.51 7.91
CA THR A 176 -5.45 24.11 9.21
C THR A 176 -3.95 24.14 9.53
N MET A 177 -3.16 23.28 8.88
CA MET A 177 -1.72 23.15 9.12
C MET A 177 -0.96 24.41 8.69
N LEU A 178 -0.13 24.92 9.58
CA LEU A 178 0.84 25.99 9.24
C LEU A 178 2.03 25.39 8.47
N LEU A 179 2.17 25.77 7.20
CA LEU A 179 3.25 25.30 6.33
C LEU A 179 4.45 26.25 6.40
N ALA A 180 5.13 26.28 7.54
CA ALA A 180 6.32 27.10 7.74
C ALA A 180 7.50 26.60 6.89
N ALA A 181 8.25 27.48 6.27
CA ALA A 181 9.51 27.14 5.61
C ALA A 181 10.63 27.03 6.67
N PHE A 182 11.21 25.86 6.84
CA PHE A 182 12.36 25.61 7.72
C PHE A 182 13.69 25.74 6.95
N THR A 183 13.66 25.29 5.69
CA THR A 183 14.77 25.31 4.75
C THR A 183 14.28 25.73 3.36
N PRO A 184 15.17 26.00 2.41
CA PRO A 184 14.77 26.22 1.01
C PRO A 184 14.09 25.00 0.35
N HIS A 185 14.22 23.81 0.92
CA HIS A 185 13.67 22.54 0.40
C HIS A 185 12.31 22.20 1.01
N THR A 186 11.85 22.90 2.05
CA THR A 186 10.57 22.64 2.71
C THR A 186 9.39 22.75 1.74
N LEU A 187 8.51 21.74 1.73
CA LEU A 187 7.26 21.80 0.95
C LEU A 187 6.25 22.70 1.66
N THR A 188 5.98 23.87 1.09
CA THR A 188 5.14 24.92 1.70
C THR A 188 3.79 25.11 1.04
N THR A 189 3.41 24.24 0.10
CA THR A 189 2.11 24.33 -0.56
C THR A 189 1.27 23.05 -0.35
N PRO A 190 -0.05 23.16 -0.12
CA PRO A 190 -0.92 22.01 0.01
C PRO A 190 -0.92 21.08 -1.21
N ALA A 191 -0.71 21.63 -2.42
CA ALA A 191 -0.66 20.83 -3.64
C ALA A 191 0.60 19.95 -3.70
N ALA A 192 1.78 20.50 -3.39
CA ALA A 192 3.03 19.74 -3.34
C ALA A 192 2.99 18.64 -2.27
N LEU A 193 2.46 18.96 -1.07
CA LEU A 193 2.29 17.98 0.00
C LEU A 193 1.33 16.86 -0.37
N ARG A 194 0.22 17.16 -1.04
CA ARG A 194 -0.71 16.13 -1.50
C ARG A 194 -0.04 15.17 -2.47
N SER A 195 0.71 15.69 -3.44
CA SER A 195 1.48 14.87 -4.37
C SER A 195 2.51 13.98 -3.64
N GLU A 196 3.18 14.53 -2.61
CA GLU A 196 4.13 13.76 -1.80
C GLU A 196 3.44 12.70 -0.93
N PHE A 197 2.23 12.97 -0.39
CA PHE A 197 1.44 11.97 0.33
C PHE A 197 0.99 10.83 -0.58
N ASP A 198 0.51 11.15 -1.80
CA ASP A 198 0.13 10.15 -2.79
C ASP A 198 1.33 9.26 -3.18
N LEU A 199 2.49 9.90 -3.40
CA LEU A 199 3.74 9.20 -3.69
C LEU A 199 4.20 8.33 -2.51
N SER A 200 4.16 8.86 -1.30
CA SER A 200 4.53 8.14 -0.08
C SER A 200 3.63 6.93 0.19
N ARG A 201 2.32 7.08 -0.04
CA ARG A 201 1.36 5.97 0.05
C ARG A 201 1.61 4.90 -1.00
N ALA A 202 1.91 5.31 -2.24
CA ALA A 202 2.17 4.39 -3.34
C ALA A 202 3.45 3.55 -3.13
N ARG A 203 4.52 4.15 -2.60
CA ARG A 203 5.81 3.49 -2.38
C ARG A 203 5.92 2.80 -1.01
N GLY A 204 5.04 3.11 -0.05
CA GLY A 204 5.04 2.53 1.29
C GLY A 204 5.96 3.21 2.31
N TYR A 205 6.59 4.32 1.97
CA TYR A 205 7.49 5.11 2.82
C TYR A 205 7.55 6.56 2.35
N ALA A 206 7.97 7.46 3.23
CA ALA A 206 8.27 8.84 2.89
C ALA A 206 9.76 9.14 3.04
N ILE A 207 10.26 10.06 2.25
CA ILE A 207 11.61 10.62 2.38
C ILE A 207 11.47 12.11 2.72
N GLU A 208 12.28 12.57 3.65
CA GLU A 208 12.53 13.97 3.92
C GLU A 208 13.99 14.24 3.50
N ASN A 209 14.18 15.15 2.56
CA ASN A 209 15.48 15.51 2.04
C ASN A 209 15.77 16.97 2.34
N GLN A 210 16.37 17.22 3.53
CA GLN A 210 16.74 18.56 3.99
C GLN A 210 15.55 19.54 4.12
N GLU A 211 14.35 19.03 4.37
CA GLU A 211 13.14 19.87 4.44
C GLU A 211 12.92 20.48 5.83
N HIS A 212 13.29 19.76 6.89
CA HIS A 212 13.22 20.23 8.27
C HIS A 212 14.54 20.87 8.74
N GLU A 213 15.65 20.26 8.39
CA GLU A 213 16.99 20.72 8.76
C GLU A 213 17.97 20.51 7.60
N GLU A 214 18.75 21.56 7.27
CA GLU A 214 19.74 21.46 6.20
C GLU A 214 20.81 20.41 6.53
N GLY A 215 21.16 19.61 5.53
CA GLY A 215 22.14 18.55 5.68
C GLY A 215 21.61 17.27 6.35
N VAL A 216 20.32 17.17 6.66
CA VAL A 216 19.68 15.99 7.23
C VAL A 216 18.77 15.33 6.19
N VAL A 217 18.84 14.00 6.10
CA VAL A 217 17.97 13.18 5.24
C VAL A 217 17.36 12.07 6.08
N SER A 218 16.06 11.86 5.94
CA SER A 218 15.32 10.87 6.71
C SER A 218 14.43 10.03 5.79
N VAL A 219 14.24 8.76 6.15
CA VAL A 219 13.27 7.85 5.52
C VAL A 219 12.39 7.23 6.60
N ALA A 220 11.06 7.26 6.42
CA ALA A 220 10.10 6.75 7.39
C ALA A 220 9.10 5.80 6.76
N ALA A 221 8.71 4.75 7.52
CA ALA A 221 7.66 3.82 7.16
C ALA A 221 6.53 3.83 8.21
N PRO A 222 5.24 3.68 7.78
CA PRO A 222 4.10 3.78 8.68
C PRO A 222 3.96 2.51 9.51
N ILE A 223 3.59 2.68 10.77
CA ILE A 223 3.12 1.61 11.65
C ILE A 223 1.60 1.69 11.66
N LEU A 224 0.94 0.59 11.28
CA LEU A 224 -0.49 0.57 11.03
C LEU A 224 -1.21 -0.32 12.05
N ASP A 225 -2.45 0.02 12.41
CA ASP A 225 -3.36 -0.86 13.13
C ASP A 225 -3.97 -1.93 12.20
N ILE A 226 -4.84 -2.78 12.76
CA ILE A 226 -5.51 -3.85 12.02
C ILE A 226 -6.43 -3.36 10.90
N GLU A 227 -6.87 -2.09 10.97
CA GLU A 227 -7.74 -1.46 9.98
C GLU A 227 -6.94 -0.70 8.91
N GLY A 228 -5.60 -0.76 8.99
CA GLY A 228 -4.69 -0.06 8.08
C GLY A 228 -4.57 1.43 8.36
N ARG A 229 -4.98 1.90 9.54
CA ARG A 229 -4.83 3.29 9.97
C ARG A 229 -3.46 3.50 10.62
N PRO A 230 -2.81 4.64 10.40
CA PRO A 230 -1.50 4.90 10.98
C PRO A 230 -1.61 5.17 12.48
N ILE A 231 -0.91 4.37 13.28
CA ILE A 231 -0.77 4.55 14.74
C ILE A 231 0.58 5.18 15.10
N GLY A 232 1.51 5.24 14.15
CA GLY A 232 2.82 5.85 14.30
C GLY A 232 3.67 5.63 13.05
N ALA A 233 4.95 5.97 13.14
CA ALA A 233 5.93 5.63 12.11
C ALA A 233 7.31 5.43 12.71
N ILE A 234 8.09 4.53 12.10
CA ILE A 234 9.51 4.33 12.38
C ILE A 234 10.33 5.04 11.30
N CYS A 235 11.42 5.67 11.69
CA CYS A 235 12.24 6.52 10.84
C CYS A 235 13.72 6.25 11.06
N ILE A 236 14.49 6.24 9.97
CA ILE A 236 15.96 6.30 9.98
C ILE A 236 16.35 7.69 9.54
N THR A 237 17.21 8.35 10.31
CA THR A 237 17.73 9.67 9.99
C THR A 237 19.25 9.70 10.05
N ALA A 238 19.84 10.42 9.13
CA ALA A 238 21.28 10.62 9.08
C ALA A 238 21.63 11.94 8.36
N ARG A 239 22.90 12.34 8.45
CA ARG A 239 23.43 13.46 7.68
C ARG A 239 23.44 13.13 6.18
N GLY A 240 23.22 14.12 5.34
CA GLY A 240 23.15 13.99 3.88
C GLY A 240 24.45 13.48 3.22
N ASP A 241 25.59 13.63 3.88
CA ASP A 241 26.86 13.05 3.44
C ASP A 241 26.90 11.51 3.61
N ARG A 242 26.08 10.95 4.48
CA ARG A 242 25.92 9.50 4.73
C ARG A 242 24.62 8.94 4.21
N MET A 243 23.60 9.75 4.10
CA MET A 243 22.26 9.37 3.62
C MET A 243 21.92 10.18 2.36
N THR A 244 22.28 9.66 1.20
CA THR A 244 21.75 10.19 -0.07
C THR A 244 20.32 9.74 -0.28
N GLU A 245 19.54 10.42 -1.12
CA GLU A 245 18.18 10.02 -1.47
C GLU A 245 18.15 8.59 -2.06
N ALA A 246 19.12 8.23 -2.90
CA ALA A 246 19.27 6.88 -3.44
C ALA A 246 19.49 5.83 -2.33
N ARG A 247 20.29 6.15 -1.29
CA ARG A 247 20.48 5.27 -0.13
C ARG A 247 19.20 5.16 0.70
N ALA A 248 18.45 6.26 0.88
CA ALA A 248 17.17 6.25 1.56
C ALA A 248 16.15 5.32 0.85
N HIS A 249 16.11 5.37 -0.48
CA HIS A 249 15.31 4.42 -1.28
C HIS A 249 15.78 2.97 -1.09
N HIS A 250 17.08 2.71 -1.04
CA HIS A 250 17.61 1.36 -0.82
C HIS A 250 17.26 0.82 0.58
N LEU A 251 17.31 1.66 1.62
CA LEU A 251 16.99 1.27 3.00
C LEU A 251 15.50 1.08 3.27
N SER A 252 14.63 1.61 2.41
CA SER A 252 13.17 1.59 2.60
C SER A 252 12.60 0.19 2.77
N SER A 253 13.13 -0.82 2.06
CA SER A 253 12.65 -2.20 2.15
C SER A 253 12.84 -2.79 3.56
N ASN A 254 14.02 -2.58 4.15
CA ASN A 254 14.31 -3.02 5.52
C ASN A 254 13.43 -2.27 6.53
N LEU A 255 13.26 -0.97 6.33
CA LEU A 255 12.45 -0.12 7.21
C LEU A 255 10.96 -0.50 7.17
N ILE A 256 10.41 -0.77 5.98
CA ILE A 256 9.04 -1.26 5.80
C ILE A 256 8.88 -2.64 6.48
N GLY A 257 9.88 -3.53 6.37
CA GLY A 257 9.87 -4.81 7.07
C GLY A 257 9.75 -4.63 8.58
N SER A 258 10.59 -3.76 9.17
CA SER A 258 10.52 -3.43 10.60
C SER A 258 9.21 -2.77 11.01
N ALA A 259 8.70 -1.82 10.22
CA ALA A 259 7.42 -1.18 10.47
C ALA A 259 6.25 -2.19 10.53
N ARG A 260 6.29 -3.23 9.69
CA ARG A 260 5.30 -4.32 9.71
C ARG A 260 5.42 -5.20 10.94
N THR A 261 6.65 -5.58 11.32
CA THR A 261 6.89 -6.33 12.56
C THR A 261 6.36 -5.55 13.76
N ILE A 262 6.63 -4.25 13.83
CA ILE A 262 6.13 -3.38 14.89
C ILE A 262 4.60 -3.29 14.85
N SER A 263 4.01 -3.10 13.67
CA SER A 263 2.53 -3.08 13.50
C SER A 263 1.89 -4.36 14.02
N HIS A 264 2.50 -5.51 13.73
CA HIS A 264 2.06 -6.81 14.23
C HIS A 264 2.17 -6.90 15.76
N ASN A 265 3.28 -6.47 16.33
CA ASN A 265 3.53 -6.51 17.77
C ASN A 265 2.66 -5.51 18.56
N ALA A 266 2.39 -4.33 18.00
CA ALA A 266 1.58 -3.27 18.62
C ALA A 266 0.07 -3.56 18.55
N GLY A 267 -0.37 -4.33 17.58
CA GLY A 267 -1.77 -4.75 17.43
C GLY A 267 -2.18 -5.88 18.36
N GLY A 268 -1.44 -6.22 19.39
CA GLY A 268 -1.44 -7.26 20.43
C GLY A 268 -2.67 -8.16 20.65
N GLN A 269 -3.76 -7.89 19.98
CA GLN A 269 -4.89 -8.75 19.73
C GLN A 269 -5.35 -8.62 18.26
N PHE A 270 -4.45 -8.91 17.31
CA PHE A 270 -4.96 -9.72 16.24
C PHE A 270 -5.61 -10.91 16.93
N MET A 271 -6.97 -11.01 16.89
CA MET A 271 -7.58 -12.32 17.00
C MET A 271 -6.62 -13.23 16.27
N SER A 272 -6.08 -14.20 16.98
CA SER A 272 -5.16 -15.17 16.41
C SER A 272 -5.82 -15.79 15.17
N ILE A 273 -5.74 -15.05 14.08
CA ILE A 273 -5.38 -15.66 12.84
C ILE A 273 -3.98 -16.11 13.23
N GLN A 274 -3.90 -17.36 13.71
CA GLN A 274 -2.65 -18.10 13.77
C GLN A 274 -1.86 -17.63 12.58
N PRO A 275 -0.56 -17.25 12.68
CA PRO A 275 0.23 -16.96 11.52
C PRO A 275 -0.12 -18.08 10.59
N GLN A 276 -0.94 -17.78 9.56
CA GLN A 276 -1.28 -18.81 8.59
C GLN A 276 0.09 -19.11 8.06
N ALA A 277 0.58 -20.28 8.42
CA ALA A 277 1.88 -20.74 7.99
C ALA A 277 1.92 -20.34 6.53
N VAL A 278 2.84 -19.40 6.20
CA VAL A 278 3.04 -19.00 4.80
C VAL A 278 3.09 -20.31 4.08
N PRO A 279 2.18 -20.60 3.15
CA PRO A 279 2.15 -21.91 2.55
C PRO A 279 3.57 -22.17 2.09
N LYS A 280 4.22 -23.24 2.56
CA LYS A 280 5.56 -23.57 2.10
C LYS A 280 5.49 -23.57 0.59
N GLU A 281 6.45 -22.91 -0.07
CA GLU A 281 6.59 -23.10 -1.51
C GLU A 281 6.56 -24.59 -1.77
N ASP A 282 5.52 -25.06 -2.45
CA ASP A 282 5.40 -26.46 -2.76
C ASP A 282 6.21 -26.74 -4.03
N SER A 283 7.40 -27.27 -3.82
CA SER A 283 8.29 -27.71 -4.90
C SER A 283 7.93 -29.12 -5.43
N SER A 284 6.84 -29.72 -4.93
CA SER A 284 6.39 -31.04 -5.41
C SER A 284 5.71 -30.96 -6.78
N PHE A 285 5.27 -29.78 -7.23
CA PHE A 285 4.68 -29.60 -8.56
C PHE A 285 5.77 -29.48 -9.61
N GLU A 286 5.67 -30.30 -10.65
CA GLU A 286 6.54 -30.22 -11.81
C GLU A 286 6.09 -29.08 -12.73
N VAL A 287 6.93 -28.03 -12.82
CA VAL A 287 6.72 -26.90 -13.72
C VAL A 287 7.50 -27.17 -14.99
N GLN A 288 6.80 -27.44 -16.09
CA GLN A 288 7.43 -27.73 -17.39
C GLN A 288 7.41 -26.49 -18.28
N CYS A 289 8.55 -26.15 -18.86
CA CYS A 289 8.61 -25.20 -19.97
C CYS A 289 8.11 -25.91 -21.23
N VAL A 290 6.98 -25.43 -21.78
CA VAL A 290 6.38 -26.06 -22.98
C VAL A 290 6.65 -25.28 -24.26
N ASN A 291 7.11 -24.04 -24.14
CA ASN A 291 7.57 -23.24 -25.27
C ASN A 291 8.61 -22.19 -24.79
N GLU A 292 9.82 -22.22 -25.37
CA GLU A 292 10.96 -21.32 -25.05
C GLU A 292 10.95 -20.03 -25.89
N THR A 293 9.81 -19.38 -26.06
CA THR A 293 9.63 -18.25 -27.00
C THR A 293 10.35 -16.97 -26.59
N ARG A 294 10.81 -16.80 -25.36
CA ARG A 294 11.48 -15.60 -24.83
C ARG A 294 10.73 -14.29 -25.09
N SER A 295 9.44 -14.30 -24.88
CA SER A 295 8.60 -13.11 -25.04
C SER A 295 9.07 -11.97 -24.15
N LEU A 296 8.99 -10.75 -24.67
CA LEU A 296 9.23 -9.57 -23.82
C LEU A 296 8.13 -9.44 -22.77
N LEU A 297 6.85 -9.61 -23.17
CA LEU A 297 5.71 -9.56 -22.28
C LEU A 297 4.64 -10.55 -22.76
N GLY A 298 4.86 -11.84 -22.44
CA GLY A 298 3.87 -12.89 -22.72
C GLY A 298 2.66 -12.73 -21.81
N GLU A 299 1.43 -12.74 -22.37
CA GLU A 299 0.21 -12.39 -21.66
C GLU A 299 -1.04 -13.08 -22.18
N GLY A 300 -2.13 -12.97 -21.43
CA GLY A 300 -3.50 -13.30 -21.82
C GLY A 300 -3.70 -14.74 -22.31
N PRO A 301 -3.20 -15.79 -21.59
CA PRO A 301 -3.40 -17.17 -22.04
C PRO A 301 -4.88 -17.52 -21.99
N THR A 302 -5.40 -18.06 -23.09
CA THR A 302 -6.81 -18.44 -23.23
C THR A 302 -6.91 -19.80 -23.90
N TRP A 303 -7.49 -20.78 -23.20
CA TRP A 303 -7.72 -22.11 -23.74
C TRP A 303 -8.95 -22.15 -24.64
N SER A 304 -8.80 -22.71 -25.84
CA SER A 304 -9.90 -22.99 -26.76
C SER A 304 -10.25 -24.47 -26.73
N PRO A 305 -11.33 -24.89 -26.04
CA PRO A 305 -11.74 -26.30 -26.04
C PRO A 305 -12.16 -26.79 -27.42
N ARG A 306 -12.72 -25.89 -28.26
CA ARG A 306 -13.14 -26.19 -29.63
C ARG A 306 -11.95 -26.58 -30.52
N ASP A 307 -10.88 -25.83 -30.41
CA ASP A 307 -9.71 -25.97 -31.28
C ASP A 307 -8.63 -26.87 -30.68
N GLY A 308 -8.68 -27.16 -29.36
CA GLY A 308 -7.70 -27.95 -28.63
C GLY A 308 -6.35 -27.25 -28.47
N VAL A 309 -6.33 -25.92 -28.51
CA VAL A 309 -5.11 -25.09 -28.48
C VAL A 309 -5.19 -24.00 -27.43
N LEU A 310 -4.02 -23.49 -27.05
CA LEU A 310 -3.86 -22.32 -26.18
C LEU A 310 -3.48 -21.11 -27.04
N TYR A 311 -4.26 -20.04 -26.96
CA TYR A 311 -3.90 -18.74 -27.50
C TYR A 311 -3.26 -17.88 -26.40
N TRP A 312 -2.24 -17.09 -26.75
CA TRP A 312 -1.61 -16.10 -25.89
C TRP A 312 -0.93 -15.03 -26.74
N VAL A 313 -0.45 -13.95 -26.15
CA VAL A 313 0.15 -12.83 -26.90
C VAL A 313 1.51 -12.43 -26.32
N ASP A 314 2.41 -11.88 -27.15
CA ASP A 314 3.48 -11.01 -26.72
C ASP A 314 3.09 -9.56 -27.02
N ILE A 315 2.86 -8.77 -25.97
CA ILE A 315 2.38 -7.39 -26.12
C ILE A 315 3.46 -6.49 -26.70
N LEU A 316 4.71 -6.67 -26.27
CA LEU A 316 5.83 -5.77 -26.60
C LEU A 316 6.61 -6.20 -27.85
N THR A 317 6.60 -7.48 -28.20
CA THR A 317 6.95 -7.98 -29.52
C THR A 317 5.66 -8.42 -30.20
N PRO A 318 4.91 -7.49 -30.81
CA PRO A 318 3.49 -7.69 -31.14
C PRO A 318 3.22 -8.96 -31.91
N SER A 319 2.76 -10.01 -31.23
CA SER A 319 2.44 -11.31 -31.84
C SER A 319 1.30 -12.01 -31.11
N ILE A 320 0.56 -12.83 -31.87
CA ILE A 320 -0.38 -13.81 -31.38
C ILE A 320 0.24 -15.18 -31.52
N HIS A 321 0.19 -15.96 -30.47
CA HIS A 321 0.66 -17.33 -30.41
C HIS A 321 -0.50 -18.30 -30.34
N CYS A 322 -0.38 -19.43 -31.03
CA CYS A 322 -1.30 -20.54 -31.01
C CYS A 322 -0.53 -21.81 -30.69
N PHE A 323 -0.59 -22.28 -29.46
CA PHE A 323 0.11 -23.46 -28.99
C PHE A 323 -0.79 -24.69 -29.04
N ASP A 324 -0.43 -25.64 -29.92
CA ASP A 324 -1.04 -26.97 -29.98
C ASP A 324 -0.45 -27.85 -28.90
N THR A 325 -1.26 -28.19 -27.90
CA THR A 325 -0.81 -28.99 -26.76
C THR A 325 -0.60 -30.46 -27.08
N THR A 326 -1.13 -30.97 -28.20
CA THR A 326 -0.98 -32.37 -28.64
C THR A 326 0.32 -32.56 -29.43
N GLN A 327 0.69 -31.55 -30.20
CA GLN A 327 1.91 -31.57 -31.01
C GLN A 327 3.11 -30.88 -30.34
N ALA A 328 2.85 -30.22 -29.19
CA ALA A 328 3.81 -29.35 -28.50
C ALA A 328 4.42 -28.30 -29.46
N MET A 329 3.60 -27.73 -30.34
CA MET A 329 4.05 -26.80 -31.38
C MET A 329 3.34 -25.46 -31.23
N ASP A 330 4.11 -24.38 -31.25
CA ASP A 330 3.62 -23.00 -31.22
C ASP A 330 3.68 -22.38 -32.62
N THR A 331 2.63 -21.69 -32.99
CA THR A 331 2.55 -20.92 -34.23
C THR A 331 2.45 -19.44 -33.91
N GLU A 332 3.49 -18.68 -34.24
CA GLU A 332 3.53 -17.22 -34.04
C GLU A 332 2.93 -16.50 -35.27
N THR A 333 2.06 -15.52 -35.02
CA THR A 333 1.64 -14.54 -36.02
C THR A 333 1.98 -13.14 -35.57
N LYS A 334 2.95 -12.51 -36.24
CA LYS A 334 3.38 -11.12 -35.96
C LYS A 334 2.34 -10.12 -36.45
N LEU A 335 2.11 -9.10 -35.63
CA LEU A 335 1.19 -7.99 -35.93
C LEU A 335 1.97 -6.66 -36.05
N GLY A 336 1.37 -5.70 -36.75
CA GLY A 336 1.95 -4.36 -36.93
C GLY A 336 1.76 -3.42 -35.74
N SER A 337 1.05 -3.84 -34.69
CA SER A 337 0.71 -3.05 -33.52
C SER A 337 0.62 -3.93 -32.28
N MET A 338 0.84 -3.36 -31.09
CA MET A 338 0.62 -4.07 -29.82
C MET A 338 -0.71 -4.79 -29.79
N VAL A 339 -0.73 -6.00 -29.22
CA VAL A 339 -1.94 -6.79 -28.98
C VAL A 339 -1.89 -7.26 -27.53
N SER A 340 -2.98 -7.09 -26.78
CA SER A 340 -3.00 -7.40 -25.35
C SER A 340 -3.85 -8.60 -24.97
N ILE A 341 -4.77 -9.03 -25.83
CA ILE A 341 -5.57 -10.26 -25.68
C ILE A 341 -5.77 -10.94 -27.04
N ALA A 342 -6.00 -12.25 -27.00
CA ALA A 342 -6.42 -13.06 -28.15
C ALA A 342 -7.47 -14.08 -27.70
N ILE A 343 -8.75 -13.69 -27.76
CA ILE A 343 -9.88 -14.49 -27.26
C ILE A 343 -10.63 -15.13 -28.42
N PRO A 344 -10.85 -16.47 -28.44
CA PRO A 344 -11.64 -17.13 -29.46
C PRO A 344 -13.08 -16.57 -29.56
N LYS A 345 -13.58 -16.41 -30.78
CA LYS A 345 -14.97 -16.02 -31.07
C LYS A 345 -15.85 -17.22 -31.29
N ALA A 346 -17.11 -17.13 -30.86
CA ALA A 346 -18.12 -18.16 -31.15
C ALA A 346 -18.32 -18.37 -32.65
N THR A 347 -18.21 -17.29 -33.45
CA THR A 347 -18.37 -17.28 -34.92
C THR A 347 -17.11 -17.68 -35.69
N GLY A 348 -16.00 -17.96 -35.00
CA GLY A 348 -14.67 -18.23 -35.58
C GLY A 348 -13.76 -17.02 -35.58
N GLY A 349 -12.43 -17.29 -35.68
CA GLY A 349 -11.40 -16.28 -35.53
C GLY A 349 -11.22 -15.83 -34.07
N LEU A 350 -10.49 -14.72 -33.87
CA LEU A 350 -10.18 -14.18 -32.55
C LEU A 350 -10.68 -12.75 -32.38
N LEU A 351 -11.08 -12.40 -31.18
CA LEU A 351 -11.20 -11.02 -30.73
C LEU A 351 -9.84 -10.59 -30.13
N VAL A 352 -9.31 -9.47 -30.62
CA VAL A 352 -8.01 -8.93 -30.16
C VAL A 352 -8.17 -7.48 -29.75
N ALA A 353 -7.34 -7.04 -28.80
CA ALA A 353 -7.30 -5.65 -28.38
C ALA A 353 -5.96 -5.02 -28.77
N THR A 354 -6.03 -3.90 -29.46
CA THR A 354 -4.89 -3.10 -29.93
C THR A 354 -5.01 -1.66 -29.42
N PRO A 355 -3.98 -0.82 -29.48
CA PRO A 355 -4.13 0.60 -29.15
C PRO A 355 -5.20 1.31 -30.00
N GLY A 356 -5.48 0.83 -31.22
CA GLY A 356 -6.52 1.34 -32.11
C GLY A 356 -7.92 0.83 -31.81
N GLY A 357 -8.13 0.03 -30.77
CA GLY A 357 -9.43 -0.50 -30.39
C GLY A 357 -9.50 -2.02 -30.37
N LEU A 358 -10.70 -2.53 -30.15
CA LEU A 358 -11.04 -3.94 -30.25
C LEU A 358 -11.29 -4.32 -31.71
N MET A 359 -10.67 -5.41 -32.15
CA MET A 359 -10.71 -5.88 -33.53
C MET A 359 -10.99 -7.37 -33.59
N THR A 360 -11.59 -7.82 -34.68
CA THR A 360 -11.65 -9.23 -35.02
C THR A 360 -10.46 -9.60 -35.89
N PHE A 361 -9.82 -10.71 -35.57
CA PHE A 361 -8.68 -11.26 -36.33
C PHE A 361 -9.07 -12.57 -36.99
N ASP A 362 -8.84 -12.64 -38.30
CA ASP A 362 -9.01 -13.86 -39.09
C ASP A 362 -7.61 -14.50 -39.28
N ALA A 363 -7.43 -15.69 -38.71
CA ALA A 363 -6.13 -16.39 -38.76
C ALA A 363 -5.76 -16.88 -40.17
N THR A 364 -6.75 -17.08 -41.07
CA THR A 364 -6.53 -17.56 -42.44
C THR A 364 -6.01 -16.43 -43.33
N THR A 365 -6.71 -15.29 -43.28
CA THR A 365 -6.38 -14.12 -44.11
C THR A 365 -5.36 -13.18 -43.42
N LYS A 366 -5.08 -13.39 -42.15
CA LYS A 366 -4.28 -12.51 -41.27
C LYS A 366 -4.79 -11.06 -41.24
N SER A 367 -6.08 -10.85 -41.47
CA SER A 367 -6.72 -9.54 -41.52
C SER A 367 -7.31 -9.15 -40.16
N LEU A 368 -7.24 -7.83 -39.87
CA LEU A 368 -7.88 -7.19 -38.72
C LEU A 368 -9.06 -6.35 -39.19
N THR A 369 -10.21 -6.51 -38.57
CA THR A 369 -11.41 -5.70 -38.82
C THR A 369 -11.85 -5.06 -37.52
N ALA A 370 -12.04 -3.73 -37.55
CA ALA A 370 -12.44 -2.97 -36.37
C ALA A 370 -13.83 -3.37 -35.86
N LEU A 371 -13.98 -3.56 -34.55
CA LEU A 371 -15.24 -3.81 -33.87
C LEU A 371 -15.72 -2.54 -33.14
N CYS A 372 -14.96 -2.06 -32.17
CA CYS A 372 -15.27 -0.84 -31.40
C CYS A 372 -14.01 -0.29 -30.70
N HIS A 373 -14.10 0.95 -30.18
CA HIS A 373 -12.98 1.58 -29.50
C HIS A 373 -13.43 2.31 -28.23
N PRO A 374 -13.69 1.60 -27.11
CA PRO A 374 -14.13 2.16 -25.84
C PRO A 374 -13.21 3.24 -25.24
N GLU A 375 -11.91 3.18 -25.50
CA GLU A 375 -10.89 4.09 -24.92
C GLU A 375 -10.43 5.20 -25.91
N SER A 376 -11.19 5.43 -26.98
CA SER A 376 -10.85 6.42 -28.04
C SER A 376 -10.60 7.84 -27.55
N GLU A 377 -11.21 8.24 -26.43
CA GLU A 377 -11.02 9.56 -25.80
C GLU A 377 -9.71 9.71 -25.05
N ARG A 378 -8.96 8.61 -24.85
CA ARG A 378 -7.71 8.58 -24.08
C ARG A 378 -6.59 7.92 -24.88
N PRO A 379 -5.99 8.61 -25.86
CA PRO A 379 -4.96 8.01 -26.75
C PRO A 379 -3.68 7.62 -26.03
N GLY A 380 -3.44 8.08 -24.79
CA GLY A 380 -2.34 7.65 -23.93
C GLY A 380 -2.58 6.31 -23.24
N ASN A 381 -3.81 5.78 -23.27
CA ASN A 381 -4.16 4.49 -22.68
C ASN A 381 -4.03 3.36 -23.70
N ARG A 382 -3.75 2.16 -23.23
CA ARG A 382 -3.89 0.91 -23.98
C ARG A 382 -4.79 -0.06 -23.22
N TYR A 383 -5.38 -0.98 -23.95
CA TYR A 383 -6.01 -2.17 -23.35
C TYR A 383 -4.92 -3.06 -22.73
N ASN A 384 -5.28 -3.80 -21.69
CA ASN A 384 -4.40 -4.74 -21.03
C ASN A 384 -5.07 -6.12 -20.96
N ASP A 385 -5.41 -6.62 -19.78
CA ASP A 385 -6.04 -7.93 -19.65
C ASP A 385 -7.55 -7.87 -19.88
N GLY A 386 -8.11 -8.95 -20.44
CA GLY A 386 -9.53 -9.08 -20.72
C GLY A 386 -9.95 -10.53 -20.82
N LYS A 387 -11.21 -10.80 -20.40
CA LYS A 387 -11.80 -12.14 -20.40
C LYS A 387 -13.31 -12.06 -20.66
N CYS A 388 -13.92 -13.12 -21.19
CA CYS A 388 -15.36 -13.16 -21.38
C CYS A 388 -16.08 -13.74 -20.16
N ASP A 389 -17.23 -13.12 -19.81
CA ASP A 389 -18.15 -13.70 -18.84
C ASP A 389 -18.94 -14.88 -19.45
N ARG A 390 -19.73 -15.59 -18.66
CA ARG A 390 -20.48 -16.78 -19.12
C ARG A 390 -21.58 -16.50 -20.16
N MET A 391 -21.89 -15.22 -20.41
CA MET A 391 -22.77 -14.79 -21.51
C MET A 391 -21.99 -14.42 -22.79
N GLY A 392 -20.63 -14.58 -22.79
CA GLY A 392 -19.78 -14.26 -23.93
C GLY A 392 -19.53 -12.77 -24.14
N ARG A 393 -19.79 -11.92 -23.15
CA ARG A 393 -19.45 -10.49 -23.18
C ARG A 393 -18.01 -10.31 -22.74
N LEU A 394 -17.24 -9.53 -23.48
CA LEU A 394 -15.89 -9.18 -23.10
C LEU A 394 -15.91 -8.18 -21.92
N TRP A 395 -15.08 -8.44 -20.92
CA TRP A 395 -14.68 -7.49 -19.90
C TRP A 395 -13.20 -7.22 -20.10
N ILE A 396 -12.81 -5.94 -20.16
CA ILE A 396 -11.45 -5.55 -20.49
C ILE A 396 -11.01 -4.32 -19.71
N GLY A 397 -9.82 -4.41 -19.17
CA GLY A 397 -9.18 -3.33 -18.43
C GLY A 397 -8.25 -2.50 -19.31
N THR A 398 -8.00 -1.25 -18.92
CA THR A 398 -7.04 -0.36 -19.57
C THR A 398 -6.04 0.19 -18.57
N LEU A 399 -4.91 0.68 -19.08
CA LEU A 399 -3.89 1.39 -18.33
C LEU A 399 -3.32 2.55 -19.17
N ASP A 400 -2.80 3.56 -18.50
CA ASP A 400 -2.00 4.62 -19.11
C ASP A 400 -0.61 4.09 -19.45
N MET A 401 -0.11 4.28 -20.67
CA MET A 401 1.20 3.76 -21.10
C MET A 401 2.38 4.38 -20.34
N ALA A 402 2.20 5.57 -19.79
CA ALA A 402 3.15 6.18 -18.84
C ALA A 402 2.93 5.73 -17.40
N THR A 403 1.99 4.78 -17.16
CA THR A 403 1.61 4.25 -15.84
C THR A 403 1.13 5.32 -14.85
N ALA A 404 0.54 6.41 -15.37
CA ALA A 404 -0.04 7.45 -14.52
C ALA A 404 -1.19 6.87 -13.68
N ALA A 405 -1.16 7.17 -12.36
CA ALA A 405 -2.11 6.62 -11.41
C ALA A 405 -3.57 6.99 -11.75
N ASN A 406 -4.48 6.05 -11.50
CA ASN A 406 -5.94 6.25 -11.60
C ASN A 406 -6.48 6.58 -13.00
N ARG A 407 -5.75 6.26 -14.06
CA ARG A 407 -6.18 6.55 -15.43
C ARG A 407 -6.80 5.38 -16.17
N GLY A 408 -6.66 4.17 -15.65
CA GLY A 408 -7.26 2.96 -16.20
C GLY A 408 -8.75 2.85 -15.91
N ASN A 409 -9.46 2.16 -16.81
CA ASN A 409 -10.89 1.90 -16.77
C ASN A 409 -11.16 0.39 -16.92
N LEU A 410 -12.35 -0.04 -16.51
CA LEU A 410 -12.91 -1.35 -16.80
C LEU A 410 -14.12 -1.18 -17.71
N PHE A 411 -14.10 -1.84 -18.85
CA PHE A 411 -15.19 -1.84 -19.83
C PHE A 411 -15.84 -3.23 -19.95
N ARG A 412 -17.13 -3.25 -20.23
CA ARG A 412 -17.86 -4.41 -20.76
C ARG A 412 -18.21 -4.12 -22.21
N VAL A 413 -18.02 -5.13 -23.07
CA VAL A 413 -18.35 -5.07 -24.51
C VAL A 413 -19.25 -6.23 -24.84
N ASP A 414 -20.42 -5.94 -25.39
CA ASP A 414 -21.43 -6.91 -25.77
C ASP A 414 -21.15 -7.48 -27.19
N SER A 415 -21.81 -8.55 -27.59
CA SER A 415 -21.54 -9.28 -28.84
C SER A 415 -21.68 -8.44 -30.11
N ASP A 416 -22.48 -7.39 -30.07
CA ASP A 416 -22.72 -6.46 -31.20
C ASP A 416 -21.68 -5.31 -31.24
N GLY A 417 -20.68 -5.30 -30.33
CA GLY A 417 -19.69 -4.23 -30.21
C GLY A 417 -20.16 -3.03 -29.42
N THR A 418 -21.37 -3.02 -28.89
CA THR A 418 -21.78 -1.99 -27.91
C THR A 418 -21.01 -2.17 -26.61
N TRP A 419 -20.69 -1.07 -25.96
CA TRP A 419 -19.84 -1.11 -24.77
C TRP A 419 -20.33 -0.17 -23.67
N LYS A 420 -19.93 -0.49 -22.45
CA LYS A 420 -20.20 0.33 -21.26
C LYS A 420 -18.97 0.39 -20.38
N LYS A 421 -18.65 1.60 -19.90
CA LYS A 421 -17.67 1.77 -18.82
C LYS A 421 -18.30 1.34 -17.52
N MET A 422 -17.72 0.34 -16.89
CA MET A 422 -18.25 -0.31 -15.69
C MET A 422 -17.65 0.24 -14.41
N ASP A 423 -16.33 0.55 -14.45
CA ASP A 423 -15.62 1.14 -13.31
C ASP A 423 -14.38 1.90 -13.82
N THR A 424 -13.73 2.67 -12.93
CA THR A 424 -12.63 3.57 -13.26
C THR A 424 -11.67 3.74 -12.08
N GLY A 425 -10.53 4.41 -12.35
CA GLY A 425 -9.58 4.77 -11.30
C GLY A 425 -8.59 3.65 -10.98
N PHE A 426 -8.30 2.78 -11.96
CA PHE A 426 -7.23 1.77 -11.87
C PHE A 426 -5.91 2.35 -12.38
N THR A 427 -4.81 1.81 -11.88
CA THR A 427 -3.47 2.20 -12.36
C THR A 427 -3.00 1.22 -13.42
N VAL A 428 -2.98 -0.08 -13.13
CA VAL A 428 -2.69 -1.15 -14.08
C VAL A 428 -3.75 -2.23 -13.91
N ALA A 429 -4.75 -2.16 -14.77
CA ALA A 429 -5.83 -3.15 -14.86
C ALA A 429 -5.28 -4.48 -15.38
N ASN A 430 -5.50 -5.56 -14.64
CA ASN A 430 -5.01 -6.90 -14.96
C ASN A 430 -6.08 -7.97 -14.66
N GLY A 431 -5.67 -9.19 -14.32
CA GLY A 431 -6.43 -10.39 -14.16
C GLY A 431 -7.91 -10.27 -13.84
N LEU A 432 -8.74 -11.02 -14.59
CA LEU A 432 -10.18 -11.09 -14.41
C LEU A 432 -10.66 -12.52 -14.23
N GLY A 433 -11.76 -12.70 -13.47
CA GLY A 433 -12.41 -13.99 -13.32
C GLY A 433 -13.74 -13.89 -12.59
N TRP A 434 -14.52 -14.96 -12.65
CA TRP A 434 -15.83 -15.05 -11.99
C TRP A 434 -15.90 -16.29 -11.11
N SER A 435 -16.62 -16.18 -10.00
CA SER A 435 -16.94 -17.33 -9.17
C SER A 435 -17.76 -18.36 -9.96
N PRO A 436 -17.71 -19.67 -9.60
CA PRO A 436 -18.46 -20.72 -10.28
C PRO A 436 -19.98 -20.46 -10.33
N ASP A 437 -20.53 -19.81 -9.29
CA ASP A 437 -21.95 -19.44 -9.21
C ASP A 437 -22.30 -18.13 -9.96
N ASN A 438 -21.31 -17.47 -10.56
CA ASN A 438 -21.44 -16.19 -11.28
C ASN A 438 -22.02 -15.04 -10.45
N LYS A 439 -21.82 -15.05 -9.12
CA LYS A 439 -22.26 -13.96 -8.23
C LYS A 439 -21.16 -12.99 -7.87
N ARG A 440 -19.90 -13.35 -8.13
CA ARG A 440 -18.73 -12.52 -7.86
C ARG A 440 -17.90 -12.37 -9.13
N MET A 441 -17.39 -11.16 -9.34
CA MET A 441 -16.35 -10.87 -10.32
C MET A 441 -15.08 -10.43 -9.59
N TYR A 442 -13.95 -10.97 -9.99
CA TYR A 442 -12.64 -10.59 -9.48
C TYR A 442 -11.91 -9.76 -10.53
N PHE A 443 -11.16 -8.75 -10.08
CA PHE A 443 -10.42 -7.85 -10.96
C PHE A 443 -9.16 -7.31 -10.28
N THR A 444 -8.01 -7.40 -10.95
CA THR A 444 -6.70 -7.00 -10.42
C THR A 444 -6.36 -5.56 -10.78
N ASP A 445 -5.87 -4.79 -9.81
CA ASP A 445 -5.05 -3.60 -10.03
C ASP A 445 -3.64 -3.89 -9.51
N SER A 446 -2.73 -4.17 -10.42
CA SER A 446 -1.37 -4.61 -10.08
C SER A 446 -0.59 -3.57 -9.28
N PHE A 447 -0.67 -2.29 -9.64
CA PHE A 447 0.05 -1.23 -8.92
C PHE A 447 -0.45 -1.03 -7.49
N ARG A 448 -1.72 -1.32 -7.23
CA ARG A 448 -2.31 -1.34 -5.89
C ARG A 448 -2.07 -2.66 -5.16
N ARG A 449 -1.43 -3.63 -5.81
CA ARG A 449 -1.23 -4.99 -5.31
C ARG A 449 -2.50 -5.65 -4.81
N THR A 450 -3.64 -5.32 -5.44
CA THR A 450 -4.96 -5.70 -4.94
C THR A 450 -5.76 -6.39 -6.03
N VAL A 451 -6.30 -7.56 -5.69
CA VAL A 451 -7.42 -8.15 -6.41
C VAL A 451 -8.69 -7.67 -5.74
N TYR A 452 -9.54 -6.98 -6.48
CA TYR A 452 -10.86 -6.56 -6.03
C TYR A 452 -11.89 -7.65 -6.27
N VAL A 453 -12.97 -7.64 -5.49
CA VAL A 453 -14.17 -8.43 -5.74
C VAL A 453 -15.37 -7.50 -5.86
N TYR A 454 -16.24 -7.81 -6.81
CA TYR A 454 -17.54 -7.15 -7.02
C TYR A 454 -18.66 -8.14 -6.81
N ASP A 455 -19.83 -7.66 -6.39
CA ASP A 455 -21.08 -8.36 -6.56
C ASP A 455 -21.43 -8.30 -8.04
N PHE A 456 -21.66 -9.46 -8.65
CA PHE A 456 -21.87 -9.61 -10.09
C PHE A 456 -23.25 -10.20 -10.36
N GLU A 457 -23.95 -9.64 -11.33
CA GLU A 457 -25.21 -10.18 -11.84
C GLU A 457 -25.04 -10.60 -13.32
N LEU A 458 -25.05 -11.90 -13.56
CA LEU A 458 -24.72 -12.47 -14.86
C LEU A 458 -25.70 -12.04 -15.96
N ARG A 459 -27.01 -12.00 -15.68
CA ARG A 459 -28.02 -11.72 -16.71
C ARG A 459 -27.89 -10.31 -17.29
N SER A 460 -27.78 -9.32 -16.41
CA SER A 460 -27.63 -7.91 -16.77
C SER A 460 -26.20 -7.52 -17.13
N GLY A 461 -25.20 -8.29 -16.65
CA GLY A 461 -23.79 -7.94 -16.74
C GLY A 461 -23.48 -6.65 -15.97
N THR A 462 -24.00 -6.55 -14.76
CA THR A 462 -23.73 -5.41 -13.87
C THR A 462 -22.84 -5.82 -12.71
N ILE A 463 -22.04 -4.86 -12.23
CA ILE A 463 -21.19 -5.01 -11.06
C ILE A 463 -21.55 -3.95 -10.02
N ALA A 464 -21.36 -4.29 -8.74
CA ALA A 464 -21.59 -3.40 -7.61
C ALA A 464 -20.61 -3.71 -6.47
N SER A 465 -20.58 -2.84 -5.45
CA SER A 465 -19.90 -3.11 -4.15
C SER A 465 -18.43 -3.48 -4.29
N ARG A 466 -17.63 -2.70 -5.07
CA ARG A 466 -16.18 -2.93 -5.17
C ARG A 466 -15.52 -2.94 -3.78
N ARG A 467 -14.81 -4.01 -3.46
CA ARG A 467 -14.07 -4.16 -2.21
C ARG A 467 -12.75 -4.90 -2.44
N ALA A 468 -11.73 -4.61 -1.64
CA ALA A 468 -10.49 -5.38 -1.67
C ALA A 468 -10.78 -6.82 -1.23
N PHE A 469 -10.21 -7.79 -1.93
CA PHE A 469 -10.37 -9.22 -1.68
C PHE A 469 -9.03 -9.89 -1.31
N ILE A 470 -7.99 -9.65 -2.11
CA ILE A 470 -6.61 -10.05 -1.81
C ILE A 470 -5.76 -8.78 -1.94
N THR A 471 -4.90 -8.52 -0.96
CA THR A 471 -3.88 -7.47 -1.07
C THR A 471 -2.53 -8.06 -0.71
N LEU A 472 -1.62 -8.08 -1.68
CA LEU A 472 -0.26 -8.57 -1.47
C LEU A 472 0.59 -7.50 -0.79
N ALA A 473 1.47 -7.95 0.07
CA ALA A 473 2.43 -7.08 0.73
C ALA A 473 3.44 -6.48 -0.28
N ALA A 474 4.06 -5.35 0.05
CA ALA A 474 4.95 -4.62 -0.87
C ALA A 474 6.18 -5.42 -1.33
N ASN A 475 6.65 -6.36 -0.51
CA ASN A 475 7.78 -7.26 -0.82
C ASN A 475 7.33 -8.67 -1.27
N ASP A 476 6.03 -8.89 -1.46
CA ASP A 476 5.47 -10.18 -1.81
C ASP A 476 5.10 -10.26 -3.31
N GLY A 477 5.70 -9.41 -4.11
CA GLY A 477 5.44 -9.28 -5.54
C GLY A 477 4.17 -8.49 -5.85
N THR A 478 3.72 -8.59 -7.09
CA THR A 478 2.57 -7.84 -7.61
C THR A 478 1.59 -8.81 -8.26
N PRO A 479 0.30 -8.86 -7.86
CA PRO A 479 -0.69 -9.71 -8.51
C PRO A 479 -0.89 -9.23 -9.94
N ASP A 480 -0.94 -10.17 -10.87
CA ASP A 480 -1.02 -9.91 -12.31
C ASP A 480 -2.26 -10.61 -12.90
N GLY A 481 -2.15 -11.42 -13.92
CA GLY A 481 -3.24 -12.20 -14.48
C GLY A 481 -3.76 -13.26 -13.51
N LEU A 482 -5.02 -13.61 -13.62
CA LEU A 482 -5.67 -14.62 -12.77
C LEU A 482 -6.66 -15.51 -13.51
N THR A 483 -6.91 -16.69 -12.94
CA THR A 483 -8.02 -17.57 -13.32
C THR A 483 -8.70 -18.15 -12.08
N VAL A 484 -9.88 -18.77 -12.25
CA VAL A 484 -10.68 -19.35 -11.16
C VAL A 484 -10.90 -20.84 -11.44
N ASP A 485 -10.71 -21.69 -10.42
CA ASP A 485 -10.98 -23.13 -10.53
C ASP A 485 -12.44 -23.49 -10.18
N GLU A 486 -12.81 -24.77 -10.34
CA GLU A 486 -14.16 -25.26 -10.07
C GLU A 486 -14.57 -25.21 -8.59
N GLU A 487 -13.59 -25.15 -7.68
CA GLU A 487 -13.81 -24.96 -6.24
C GLU A 487 -14.00 -23.49 -5.88
N GLY A 488 -13.85 -22.57 -6.85
CA GLY A 488 -13.95 -21.12 -6.66
C GLY A 488 -12.67 -20.48 -6.11
N CYS A 489 -11.56 -21.22 -6.08
CA CYS A 489 -10.27 -20.66 -5.69
C CYS A 489 -9.66 -19.87 -6.85
N LEU A 490 -8.97 -18.76 -6.50
CA LEU A 490 -8.28 -17.91 -7.46
C LEU A 490 -6.84 -18.37 -7.61
N TRP A 491 -6.39 -18.52 -8.85
CA TRP A 491 -5.01 -18.72 -9.22
C TRP A 491 -4.47 -17.42 -9.78
N VAL A 492 -3.46 -16.86 -9.13
CA VAL A 492 -2.91 -15.54 -9.42
C VAL A 492 -1.44 -15.66 -9.76
N ALA A 493 -1.05 -15.21 -10.94
CA ALA A 493 0.35 -15.02 -11.30
C ALA A 493 0.89 -13.82 -10.50
N VAL A 494 2.09 -13.96 -9.90
CA VAL A 494 2.64 -12.92 -9.04
C VAL A 494 3.98 -12.44 -9.62
N TRP A 495 3.94 -11.28 -10.27
CA TRP A 495 5.08 -10.59 -10.86
C TRP A 495 6.16 -10.24 -9.82
N ASP A 496 7.42 -10.44 -10.16
CA ASP A 496 8.62 -10.28 -9.32
C ASP A 496 8.63 -11.15 -8.05
N ALA A 497 7.88 -12.27 -8.05
CA ALA A 497 7.79 -13.16 -6.89
C ALA A 497 8.08 -14.64 -7.18
N TRP A 498 8.46 -14.99 -8.42
CA TRP A 498 8.84 -16.37 -8.81
C TRP A 498 7.74 -17.40 -8.53
N ARG A 499 6.44 -17.02 -8.54
CA ARG A 499 5.38 -17.95 -8.17
C ARG A 499 4.02 -17.67 -8.83
N VAL A 500 3.22 -18.71 -8.84
CA VAL A 500 1.76 -18.63 -8.95
C VAL A 500 1.17 -19.02 -7.60
N SER A 501 0.20 -18.26 -7.10
CA SER A 501 -0.46 -18.50 -5.81
C SER A 501 -1.93 -18.90 -5.99
N ARG A 502 -2.41 -19.84 -5.17
CA ARG A 502 -3.82 -20.24 -5.08
C ARG A 502 -4.46 -19.66 -3.83
N PHE A 503 -5.58 -18.95 -3.98
CA PHE A 503 -6.33 -18.35 -2.88
C PHE A 503 -7.73 -18.95 -2.78
N SER A 504 -8.21 -19.18 -1.55
CA SER A 504 -9.57 -19.68 -1.32
C SER A 504 -10.65 -18.65 -1.72
N PRO A 505 -11.95 -19.06 -1.80
CA PRO A 505 -13.07 -18.14 -2.02
C PRO A 505 -13.26 -17.07 -0.94
N GLU A 506 -12.53 -17.15 0.18
CA GLU A 506 -12.47 -16.16 1.25
C GLU A 506 -11.23 -15.27 1.17
N GLY A 507 -10.36 -15.48 0.16
CA GLY A 507 -9.14 -14.70 -0.04
C GLY A 507 -7.90 -15.19 0.74
N LYS A 508 -7.97 -16.40 1.34
CA LYS A 508 -6.85 -17.03 2.04
C LYS A 508 -5.90 -17.68 1.05
N GLU A 509 -4.58 -17.41 1.14
CA GLU A 509 -3.58 -18.11 0.34
C GLU A 509 -3.43 -19.57 0.82
N LEU A 510 -3.66 -20.51 -0.10
CA LEU A 510 -3.66 -21.95 0.17
C LEU A 510 -2.38 -22.63 -0.29
N LEU A 511 -1.78 -22.13 -1.41
CA LEU A 511 -0.68 -22.79 -2.08
C LEU A 511 0.18 -21.75 -2.82
N ARG A 512 1.49 -21.96 -2.81
CA ARG A 512 2.48 -21.26 -3.61
C ARG A 512 3.23 -22.26 -4.50
N ILE A 513 3.11 -22.13 -5.81
CA ILE A 513 3.91 -22.93 -6.75
C ILE A 513 5.07 -22.08 -7.23
N LYS A 514 6.28 -22.54 -6.98
CA LYS A 514 7.50 -21.88 -7.41
C LYS A 514 7.66 -21.98 -8.93
N MET A 515 7.90 -20.84 -9.58
CA MET A 515 8.18 -20.75 -10.99
C MET A 515 9.70 -20.65 -11.25
N PRO A 516 10.20 -21.15 -12.39
CA PRO A 516 11.62 -21.00 -12.74
C PRO A 516 11.99 -19.61 -13.27
N VAL A 517 11.06 -18.65 -13.18
CA VAL A 517 11.19 -17.27 -13.69
C VAL A 517 10.64 -16.26 -12.69
N PRO A 518 11.24 -15.05 -12.59
CA PRO A 518 10.79 -14.04 -11.62
C PRO A 518 9.41 -13.45 -11.93
N ARG A 519 9.00 -13.46 -13.22
CA ARG A 519 7.85 -12.72 -13.72
C ARG A 519 6.84 -13.60 -14.45
N PRO A 520 6.13 -14.51 -13.75
CA PRO A 520 4.90 -15.06 -14.29
C PRO A 520 3.88 -13.91 -14.43
N THR A 521 3.19 -13.83 -15.56
CA THR A 521 2.32 -12.72 -15.93
C THR A 521 0.85 -13.07 -15.80
N SER A 522 0.43 -14.21 -16.37
CA SER A 522 -0.96 -14.64 -16.37
C SER A 522 -1.08 -16.14 -16.36
N CYS A 523 -2.28 -16.66 -16.09
CA CYS A 523 -2.52 -18.10 -16.11
C CYS A 523 -3.94 -18.45 -16.55
N CYS A 524 -4.09 -19.65 -17.15
CA CYS A 524 -5.39 -20.25 -17.42
C CYS A 524 -5.31 -21.78 -17.32
N PHE A 525 -6.46 -22.41 -17.02
CA PHE A 525 -6.57 -23.85 -17.12
C PHE A 525 -6.88 -24.28 -18.56
N GLY A 526 -6.24 -25.37 -18.98
CA GLY A 526 -6.42 -25.95 -20.32
C GLY A 526 -6.24 -27.46 -20.32
N GLY A 527 -6.20 -28.02 -21.54
CA GLY A 527 -6.20 -29.45 -21.76
C GLY A 527 -7.61 -30.05 -21.75
N PRO A 528 -7.75 -31.33 -22.18
CA PRO A 528 -9.08 -31.97 -22.31
C PRO A 528 -9.90 -32.04 -21.02
N ASN A 529 -9.20 -32.11 -19.89
CA ASN A 529 -9.82 -32.24 -18.57
C ASN A 529 -9.79 -30.93 -17.77
N LEU A 530 -9.22 -29.85 -18.30
CA LEU A 530 -8.96 -28.57 -17.60
C LEU A 530 -8.15 -28.77 -16.30
N ASP A 531 -7.24 -29.73 -16.26
CA ASP A 531 -6.41 -30.10 -15.12
C ASP A 531 -4.94 -29.63 -15.24
N THR A 532 -4.65 -28.88 -16.30
CA THR A 532 -3.32 -28.31 -16.55
C THR A 532 -3.40 -26.79 -16.52
N LEU A 533 -2.62 -26.18 -15.62
CA LEU A 533 -2.48 -24.74 -15.52
C LEU A 533 -1.36 -24.29 -16.46
N TYR A 534 -1.67 -23.49 -17.47
CA TYR A 534 -0.71 -22.81 -18.33
C TYR A 534 -0.37 -21.45 -17.76
N VAL A 535 0.93 -21.07 -17.80
CA VAL A 535 1.40 -19.82 -17.21
C VAL A 535 2.30 -19.13 -18.22
N THR A 536 1.96 -17.90 -18.58
CA THR A 536 2.81 -17.00 -19.38
C THR A 536 3.81 -16.26 -18.49
N SER A 537 4.89 -15.76 -19.09
CA SER A 537 5.91 -15.02 -18.36
C SER A 537 6.53 -13.89 -19.20
N ALA A 538 7.30 -13.02 -18.54
CA ALA A 538 7.95 -11.88 -19.17
C ALA A 538 9.46 -11.87 -18.95
N SER A 539 10.20 -11.36 -19.97
CA SER A 539 11.62 -11.06 -19.88
C SER A 539 11.92 -9.56 -19.85
N VAL A 540 10.92 -8.70 -20.08
CA VAL A 540 11.05 -7.24 -20.13
C VAL A 540 11.69 -6.68 -18.86
N ARG A 541 12.61 -5.71 -19.00
CA ARG A 541 13.32 -5.04 -17.90
C ARG A 541 14.13 -5.97 -16.98
N LEU A 542 14.43 -7.19 -17.37
CA LEU A 542 15.46 -8.03 -16.73
C LEU A 542 16.81 -7.65 -17.33
N ASN A 543 17.81 -7.42 -16.49
CA ASN A 543 19.18 -7.21 -16.94
C ASN A 543 19.85 -8.55 -17.31
N GLU A 544 21.05 -8.51 -17.89
CA GLU A 544 21.78 -9.71 -18.34
C GLU A 544 22.01 -10.71 -17.19
N GLU A 545 22.31 -10.24 -15.99
CA GLU A 545 22.54 -11.10 -14.82
C GLU A 545 21.25 -11.81 -14.39
N ALA A 546 20.12 -11.11 -14.37
CA ALA A 546 18.82 -11.68 -14.07
C ALA A 546 18.38 -12.68 -15.15
N LEU A 547 18.64 -12.39 -16.43
CA LEU A 547 18.36 -13.33 -17.52
C LEU A 547 19.27 -14.56 -17.47
N ALA A 548 20.54 -14.41 -17.06
CA ALA A 548 21.42 -15.53 -16.85
C ALA A 548 20.98 -16.44 -15.69
N SER A 549 20.42 -15.87 -14.64
CA SER A 549 19.87 -16.62 -13.50
C SER A 549 18.47 -17.23 -13.77
N ALA A 550 17.74 -16.69 -14.74
CA ALA A 550 16.41 -17.13 -15.14
C ALA A 550 16.29 -17.21 -16.69
N PRO A 551 16.99 -18.12 -17.33
CA PRO A 551 17.13 -18.17 -18.81
C PRO A 551 15.82 -18.48 -19.53
N LEU A 552 14.82 -19.01 -18.83
CA LEU A 552 13.49 -19.31 -19.35
C LEU A 552 12.51 -18.14 -19.22
N SER A 553 12.95 -16.93 -18.82
CA SER A 553 12.08 -15.76 -18.74
C SER A 553 11.49 -15.41 -20.10
N GLY A 554 10.16 -15.20 -20.15
CA GLY A 554 9.41 -15.00 -21.38
C GLY A 554 8.88 -16.29 -22.03
N SER A 555 9.10 -17.44 -21.44
CA SER A 555 8.59 -18.75 -21.90
C SER A 555 7.16 -19.02 -21.42
N LEU A 556 6.53 -20.00 -22.05
CA LEU A 556 5.25 -20.57 -21.64
C LEU A 556 5.50 -21.84 -20.80
N PHE A 557 4.79 -21.95 -19.69
CA PHE A 557 4.88 -23.09 -18.76
C PHE A 557 3.56 -23.82 -18.64
N SER A 558 3.64 -25.12 -18.29
CA SER A 558 2.49 -25.92 -17.87
C SER A 558 2.75 -26.56 -16.52
N ILE A 559 1.70 -26.68 -15.71
CA ILE A 559 1.73 -27.31 -14.40
C ILE A 559 0.51 -28.19 -14.27
N ARG A 560 0.70 -29.48 -14.07
CA ARG A 560 -0.42 -30.38 -13.79
C ARG A 560 -0.78 -30.31 -12.31
N ILE A 561 -2.03 -30.01 -12.01
CA ILE A 561 -2.52 -29.85 -10.64
C ILE A 561 -3.46 -31.02 -10.29
N PRO A 562 -2.97 -32.08 -9.60
CA PRO A 562 -3.80 -33.23 -9.27
C PRO A 562 -4.99 -32.83 -8.39
N GLY A 563 -6.19 -33.28 -8.78
CA GLY A 563 -7.41 -33.03 -8.00
C GLY A 563 -8.03 -31.66 -8.16
N VAL A 564 -7.44 -30.78 -8.98
CA VAL A 564 -8.00 -29.44 -9.28
C VAL A 564 -8.35 -29.36 -10.76
N ARG A 565 -9.48 -28.74 -11.06
CA ARG A 565 -9.91 -28.44 -12.42
C ARG A 565 -10.27 -26.98 -12.56
N GLY A 566 -9.94 -26.41 -13.71
CA GLY A 566 -10.38 -25.08 -14.09
C GLY A 566 -11.83 -25.04 -14.53
N LEU A 567 -12.36 -23.83 -14.63
CA LEU A 567 -13.62 -23.57 -15.28
C LEU A 567 -13.40 -23.42 -16.81
N PRO A 568 -14.32 -23.90 -17.66
CA PRO A 568 -14.20 -23.67 -19.10
C PRO A 568 -14.13 -22.19 -19.44
N GLU A 569 -13.17 -21.79 -20.26
CA GLU A 569 -13.12 -20.43 -20.78
C GLU A 569 -14.28 -20.17 -21.73
N THR A 570 -14.82 -18.96 -21.70
CA THR A 570 -15.95 -18.57 -22.54
C THR A 570 -15.46 -17.80 -23.76
N THR A 571 -15.92 -18.17 -24.94
CA THR A 571 -15.64 -17.44 -26.18
C THR A 571 -16.43 -16.14 -26.26
N PHE A 572 -15.91 -15.17 -27.01
CA PHE A 572 -16.67 -13.95 -27.32
C PHE A 572 -17.88 -14.30 -28.21
N ALA A 573 -19.07 -13.83 -27.82
CA ALA A 573 -20.33 -14.24 -28.49
C ALA A 573 -20.59 -13.54 -29.83
N GLY A 574 -19.78 -12.50 -30.20
CA GLY A 574 -19.91 -11.73 -31.44
C GLY A 574 -19.03 -12.20 -32.60
#